data_84f107794c5573767c4afe34465e660b
#
_entry.id   84f107794c5573767c4afe34465e660b
#
_cell.length_a   1.000
_cell.length_b   1.000
_cell.length_c   1.000
_cell.angle_alpha   90.00
_cell.angle_beta   90.00
_cell.angle_gamma   90.00
#
_symmetry.space_group_name_H-M   'P 1'
#
loop_
_entity.id
_entity.type
_entity.pdbx_description
1 polymer ?
#
loop_
_entity_poly.entity_id
_entity_poly.type
_entity_poly.pdbx_seq_one_letter_code
_entity_poly.pdbx_strand_id
1 'polypeptide(L)'
;MKIHYGPVTELAVDAIVNAANTQLRHGGGVAAAIVRAGGRVIQEESDRVGWCDLGKAVATTAGSLKARYVIHVPTIDYKGGCRASLDDIYRGTKAALELCRQLALKSAGFPLLGAGIVGVPPREVAEAMARAIEEFPDVECTLCAFSAADREAIEGLKER
;
A
#
# COMPACT_ATOMS: atom_id res chain seq x y z
N MET A 1 -6.25 -4.93 -13.99
CA MET A 1 -6.16 -4.91 -12.52
C MET A 1 -6.82 -6.16 -11.97
N LYS A 2 -6.12 -6.88 -11.11
CA LYS A 2 -6.63 -8.10 -10.48
C LYS A 2 -7.18 -7.80 -9.08
N ILE A 3 -8.01 -8.70 -8.56
CA ILE A 3 -8.54 -8.61 -7.20
C ILE A 3 -8.19 -9.89 -6.46
N HIS A 4 -7.67 -9.73 -5.25
CA HIS A 4 -7.37 -10.84 -4.33
C HIS A 4 -8.21 -10.70 -3.07
N TYR A 5 -8.91 -11.75 -2.68
CA TYR A 5 -9.70 -11.77 -1.46
C TYR A 5 -8.86 -12.40 -0.35
N GLY A 6 -8.18 -11.55 0.41
CA GLY A 6 -7.28 -11.97 1.46
C GLY A 6 -6.18 -10.96 1.74
N PRO A 7 -5.25 -11.28 2.65
CA PRO A 7 -4.18 -10.37 3.02
C PRO A 7 -3.13 -10.21 1.90
N VAL A 8 -2.57 -9.02 1.81
CA VAL A 8 -1.53 -8.68 0.82
C VAL A 8 -0.27 -9.54 0.99
N THR A 9 -0.02 -10.03 2.22
CA THR A 9 1.16 -10.85 2.53
C THR A 9 1.19 -12.21 1.82
N GLU A 10 0.05 -12.67 1.31
CA GLU A 10 -0.05 -13.95 0.59
C GLU A 10 0.38 -13.85 -0.87
N LEU A 11 0.50 -12.65 -1.41
CA LEU A 11 0.71 -12.47 -2.84
C LEU A 11 2.15 -12.77 -3.27
N ALA A 12 2.26 -13.53 -4.37
CA ALA A 12 3.54 -13.80 -5.04
C ALA A 12 3.71 -12.78 -6.17
N VAL A 13 4.05 -11.56 -5.80
CA VAL A 13 4.24 -10.41 -6.71
C VAL A 13 5.62 -9.80 -6.44
N ASP A 14 6.09 -8.92 -7.33
CA ASP A 14 7.41 -8.32 -7.14
C ASP A 14 7.45 -7.37 -5.94
N ALA A 15 6.40 -6.60 -5.72
CA ALA A 15 6.31 -5.73 -4.56
C ALA A 15 4.93 -5.83 -3.91
N ILE A 16 4.89 -5.80 -2.59
CA ILE A 16 3.65 -5.54 -1.86
C ILE A 16 3.73 -4.16 -1.25
N VAL A 17 2.59 -3.48 -1.19
CA VAL A 17 2.49 -2.13 -0.66
C VAL A 17 1.95 -2.18 0.76
N ASN A 18 2.57 -1.42 1.64
CA ASN A 18 2.20 -1.30 3.04
C ASN A 18 1.50 0.04 3.30
N ALA A 19 0.37 -0.01 3.98
CA ALA A 19 -0.27 1.19 4.52
C ALA A 19 0.50 1.58 5.79
N ALA A 20 1.45 2.50 5.64
CA ALA A 20 2.39 2.88 6.69
C ALA A 20 1.94 4.15 7.45
N ASN A 21 2.75 4.56 8.41
CA ASN A 21 2.72 5.90 8.97
C ASN A 21 4.00 6.64 8.55
N THR A 22 4.04 7.95 8.77
CA THR A 22 5.17 8.79 8.35
C THR A 22 6.46 8.44 9.09
N GLN A 23 6.38 7.90 10.29
CA GLN A 23 7.54 7.49 11.08
C GLN A 23 8.07 6.11 10.67
N LEU A 24 7.35 5.40 9.79
CA LEU A 24 7.70 4.05 9.32
C LEU A 24 7.85 3.04 10.47
N ARG A 25 7.01 3.18 11.48
CA ARG A 25 6.93 2.26 12.61
C ARG A 25 5.72 1.36 12.45
N HIS A 26 5.98 0.09 12.23
CA HIS A 26 4.97 -0.88 11.80
C HIS A 26 4.38 -1.63 13.00
N GLY A 27 3.67 -0.89 13.86
CA GLY A 27 3.18 -1.41 15.15
C GLY A 27 1.78 -2.01 15.14
N GLY A 28 1.01 -1.86 14.07
CA GLY A 28 -0.36 -2.37 14.04
C GLY A 28 -0.89 -2.62 12.64
N GLY A 29 -2.04 -3.28 12.55
CA GLY A 29 -2.76 -3.51 11.28
C GLY A 29 -1.96 -4.27 10.24
N VAL A 30 -2.12 -3.86 8.99
CA VAL A 30 -1.41 -4.43 7.83
C VAL A 30 0.10 -4.33 8.01
N ALA A 31 0.59 -3.21 8.52
CA ALA A 31 2.03 -2.99 8.71
C ALA A 31 2.64 -4.03 9.66
N ALA A 32 2.00 -4.29 10.80
CA ALA A 32 2.46 -5.30 11.74
C ALA A 32 2.41 -6.71 11.14
N ALA A 33 1.38 -7.00 10.37
CA ALA A 33 1.24 -8.30 9.70
C ALA A 33 2.37 -8.53 8.69
N ILE A 34 2.75 -7.50 7.94
CA ILE A 34 3.86 -7.55 6.99
C ILE A 34 5.18 -7.84 7.70
N VAL A 35 5.46 -7.14 8.80
CA VAL A 35 6.69 -7.36 9.56
C VAL A 35 6.71 -8.76 10.19
N ARG A 36 5.58 -9.24 10.72
CA ARG A 36 5.51 -10.61 11.26
C ARG A 36 5.81 -11.65 10.20
N ALA A 37 5.26 -11.48 9.00
CA ALA A 37 5.46 -12.44 7.91
C ALA A 37 6.85 -12.35 7.28
N GLY A 38 7.37 -11.12 7.12
CA GLY A 38 8.63 -10.88 6.42
C GLY A 38 9.86 -10.86 7.32
N GLY A 39 9.69 -10.50 8.59
CA GLY A 39 10.77 -10.44 9.56
C GLY A 39 11.23 -9.03 9.92
N ARG A 40 12.07 -8.96 10.96
CA ARG A 40 12.57 -7.70 11.54
C ARG A 40 13.36 -6.84 10.57
N VAL A 41 13.95 -7.43 9.54
CA VAL A 41 14.72 -6.68 8.53
C VAL A 41 13.91 -5.55 7.93
N ILE A 42 12.61 -5.75 7.74
CA ILE A 42 11.72 -4.72 7.19
C ILE A 42 11.67 -3.51 8.12
N GLN A 43 11.52 -3.73 9.43
CA GLN A 43 11.50 -2.64 10.40
C GLN A 43 12.88 -1.99 10.53
N GLU A 44 13.95 -2.79 10.55
CA GLU A 44 15.32 -2.27 10.64
C GLU A 44 15.65 -1.35 9.47
N GLU A 45 15.30 -1.75 8.25
CA GLU A 45 15.51 -0.90 7.07
C GLU A 45 14.63 0.35 7.11
N SER A 46 13.39 0.20 7.57
CA SER A 46 12.47 1.34 7.75
C SER A 46 13.02 2.35 8.76
N ASP A 47 13.62 1.87 9.86
CA ASP A 47 14.23 2.72 10.88
C ASP A 47 15.40 3.53 10.32
N ARG A 48 16.17 2.96 9.39
CA ARG A 48 17.27 3.69 8.72
C ARG A 48 16.76 4.80 7.83
N VAL A 49 15.62 4.61 7.17
CA VAL A 49 14.96 5.66 6.38
C VAL A 49 14.41 6.74 7.30
N GLY A 50 13.73 6.35 8.37
CA GLY A 50 13.29 7.19 9.48
C GLY A 50 12.05 8.02 9.25
N TRP A 51 11.74 8.41 8.01
CA TRP A 51 10.57 9.25 7.71
C TRP A 51 10.16 9.13 6.25
N CYS A 52 8.85 9.17 6.00
CA CYS A 52 8.29 9.29 4.66
C CYS A 52 7.02 10.15 4.75
N ASP A 53 6.93 11.19 3.94
CA ASP A 53 5.77 12.10 3.95
C ASP A 53 4.52 11.45 3.36
N LEU A 54 3.36 11.96 3.76
CA LEU A 54 2.10 11.65 3.10
C LEU A 54 2.21 11.97 1.60
N GLY A 55 1.65 11.15 0.74
CA GLY A 55 1.71 11.33 -0.71
C GLY A 55 3.00 10.84 -1.36
N LYS A 56 3.89 10.24 -0.58
CA LYS A 56 5.18 9.69 -1.04
C LYS A 56 5.28 8.19 -0.72
N ALA A 57 6.37 7.57 -1.15
CA ALA A 57 6.60 6.14 -0.93
C ALA A 57 8.10 5.87 -0.81
N VAL A 58 8.46 4.85 -0.02
CA VAL A 58 9.82 4.34 0.09
C VAL A 58 9.81 2.82 0.05
N ALA A 59 10.87 2.22 -0.47
CA ALA A 59 10.99 0.77 -0.56
C ALA A 59 12.00 0.22 0.43
N THR A 60 11.69 -0.96 0.97
CA THR A 60 12.62 -1.81 1.72
C THR A 60 12.63 -3.19 1.08
N THR A 61 13.59 -4.04 1.45
CA THR A 61 13.51 -5.44 1.10
C THR A 61 12.35 -6.09 1.85
N ALA A 62 11.95 -7.27 1.40
CA ALA A 62 10.74 -7.94 1.91
C ALA A 62 11.03 -9.12 2.84
N GLY A 63 12.28 -9.36 3.19
CA GLY A 63 12.64 -10.47 4.08
C GLY A 63 12.13 -11.81 3.55
N SER A 64 11.37 -12.52 4.40
CA SER A 64 10.84 -13.85 4.08
C SER A 64 9.54 -13.85 3.28
N LEU A 65 8.99 -12.68 2.93
CA LEU A 65 7.79 -12.60 2.11
C LEU A 65 8.05 -13.15 0.70
N LYS A 66 6.96 -13.51 0.00
CA LYS A 66 7.06 -13.96 -1.39
C LYS A 66 7.47 -12.83 -2.33
N ALA A 67 7.17 -11.58 -1.96
CA ALA A 67 7.57 -10.40 -2.71
C ALA A 67 9.06 -10.12 -2.54
N ARG A 68 9.64 -9.38 -3.48
CA ARG A 68 11.04 -8.95 -3.43
C ARG A 68 11.21 -7.65 -2.62
N TYR A 69 10.20 -6.79 -2.63
CA TYR A 69 10.21 -5.49 -1.97
C TYR A 69 8.90 -5.25 -1.23
N VAL A 70 9.00 -4.45 -0.18
CA VAL A 70 7.83 -3.80 0.45
C VAL A 70 7.94 -2.31 0.13
N ILE A 71 6.87 -1.75 -0.42
CA ILE A 71 6.80 -0.32 -0.69
C ILE A 71 5.86 0.29 0.35
N HIS A 72 6.39 1.20 1.16
CA HIS A 72 5.67 1.81 2.26
C HIS A 72 5.06 3.14 1.80
N VAL A 73 3.75 3.25 1.92
CA VAL A 73 2.99 4.46 1.57
C VAL A 73 2.30 4.95 2.85
N PRO A 74 2.73 6.06 3.43
CA PRO A 74 2.11 6.57 4.63
C PRO A 74 0.66 7.01 4.42
N THR A 75 -0.22 6.58 5.34
CA THR A 75 -1.63 6.94 5.35
C THR A 75 -2.00 7.77 6.58
N ILE A 76 -1.11 7.87 7.55
CA ILE A 76 -1.31 8.64 8.76
C ILE A 76 0.00 9.29 9.20
N ASP A 77 -0.11 10.54 9.64
CA ASP A 77 0.97 11.30 10.25
C ASP A 77 0.61 11.58 11.70
N TYR A 78 1.09 10.73 12.60
CA TYR A 78 0.84 10.90 14.04
C TYR A 78 1.47 12.17 14.61
N LYS A 79 2.64 12.55 14.09
CA LYS A 79 3.37 13.72 14.56
C LYS A 79 2.68 15.02 14.16
N GLY A 80 2.17 15.08 12.94
CA GLY A 80 1.38 16.21 12.44
C GLY A 80 -0.08 16.16 12.83
N GLY A 81 -0.55 15.04 13.38
CA GLY A 81 -1.94 14.86 13.78
C GLY A 81 -2.93 14.79 12.63
N CYS A 82 -2.51 14.34 11.45
CA CYS A 82 -3.37 14.29 10.27
C CYS A 82 -3.30 12.94 9.56
N ARG A 83 -4.25 12.73 8.68
CA ARG A 83 -4.38 11.53 7.86
C ARG A 83 -4.25 11.89 6.39
N ALA A 84 -3.89 10.89 5.58
CA ALA A 84 -3.84 11.06 4.15
C ALA A 84 -5.20 11.49 3.60
N SER A 85 -5.21 12.53 2.79
CA SER A 85 -6.36 12.93 1.99
C SER A 85 -6.51 11.97 0.81
N LEU A 86 -7.63 12.05 0.08
CA LEU A 86 -7.78 11.27 -1.14
C LEU A 86 -6.71 11.64 -2.17
N ASP A 87 -6.30 12.90 -2.23
CA ASP A 87 -5.20 13.33 -3.08
C ASP A 87 -3.88 12.70 -2.64
N ASP A 88 -3.61 12.63 -1.33
CA ASP A 88 -2.42 11.94 -0.80
C ASP A 88 -2.42 10.46 -1.17
N ILE A 89 -3.58 9.81 -1.12
CA ILE A 89 -3.72 8.39 -1.48
C ILE A 89 -3.44 8.20 -2.97
N TYR A 90 -3.97 9.06 -3.81
CA TYR A 90 -3.70 9.06 -5.24
C TYR A 90 -2.19 9.22 -5.51
N ARG A 91 -1.58 10.26 -4.92
CA ARG A 91 -0.14 10.55 -5.10
C ARG A 91 0.75 9.48 -4.51
N GLY A 92 0.37 8.93 -3.35
CA GLY A 92 1.11 7.82 -2.72
C GLY A 92 1.07 6.54 -3.55
N THR A 93 -0.08 6.21 -4.11
CA THR A 93 -0.22 5.08 -5.01
C THR A 93 0.64 5.27 -6.26
N LYS A 94 0.61 6.46 -6.83
CA LYS A 94 1.43 6.82 -7.99
C LYS A 94 2.92 6.73 -7.65
N ALA A 95 3.33 7.26 -6.49
CA ALA A 95 4.73 7.19 -6.05
C ALA A 95 5.20 5.75 -5.88
N ALA A 96 4.35 4.87 -5.36
CA ALA A 96 4.67 3.44 -5.26
C ALA A 96 4.89 2.81 -6.63
N LEU A 97 4.06 3.14 -7.61
CA LEU A 97 4.18 2.61 -8.97
C LEU A 97 5.40 3.18 -9.71
N GLU A 98 5.75 4.43 -9.45
CA GLU A 98 7.00 5.01 -9.96
C GLU A 98 8.23 4.28 -9.41
N LEU A 99 8.21 3.90 -8.13
CA LEU A 99 9.26 3.05 -7.56
C LEU A 99 9.32 1.69 -8.24
N CYS A 100 8.18 1.09 -8.55
CA CYS A 100 8.16 -0.16 -9.32
C CYS A 100 8.88 0.00 -10.66
N ARG A 101 8.65 1.09 -11.37
CA ARG A 101 9.36 1.37 -12.63
C ARG A 101 10.85 1.54 -12.42
N GLN A 102 11.25 2.31 -11.41
CA GLN A 102 12.67 2.55 -11.10
C GLN A 102 13.39 1.25 -10.73
N LEU A 103 12.71 0.35 -10.06
CA LEU A 103 13.26 -0.95 -9.65
C LEU A 103 13.04 -2.06 -10.67
N ALA A 104 12.47 -1.72 -11.83
CA ALA A 104 12.15 -2.67 -12.90
C ALA A 104 11.23 -3.82 -12.44
N LEU A 105 10.27 -3.50 -11.58
CA LEU A 105 9.28 -4.47 -11.09
C LEU A 105 8.07 -4.50 -12.02
N LYS A 106 7.49 -5.69 -12.19
CA LYS A 106 6.40 -5.93 -13.14
C LYS A 106 5.04 -6.11 -12.46
N SER A 107 5.02 -6.38 -11.16
CA SER A 107 3.77 -6.65 -10.45
C SER A 107 3.80 -6.05 -9.04
N ALA A 108 2.66 -5.58 -8.59
CA ALA A 108 2.51 -4.99 -7.26
C ALA A 108 1.15 -5.34 -6.68
N GLY A 109 1.12 -5.62 -5.38
CA GLY A 109 -0.10 -5.89 -4.62
C GLY A 109 -0.35 -4.77 -3.61
N PHE A 110 -1.59 -4.31 -3.51
CA PHE A 110 -1.99 -3.21 -2.65
C PHE A 110 -3.13 -3.59 -1.72
N PRO A 111 -3.05 -3.26 -0.42
CA PRO A 111 -4.27 -3.15 0.39
C PRO A 111 -5.00 -1.85 -0.02
N LEU A 112 -6.22 -1.65 0.44
CA LEU A 112 -6.85 -0.33 0.30
C LEU A 112 -6.18 0.63 1.28
N LEU A 113 -5.42 1.57 0.74
CA LEU A 113 -4.63 2.53 1.51
C LEU A 113 -5.54 3.49 2.27
N GLY A 114 -5.40 3.50 3.59
CA GLY A 114 -6.23 4.37 4.42
C GLY A 114 -7.65 3.86 4.66
N ALA A 115 -7.99 2.67 4.17
CA ALA A 115 -9.27 2.04 4.49
C ALA A 115 -9.31 1.69 5.99
N GLY A 116 -10.47 1.93 6.62
CA GLY A 116 -10.58 1.79 8.07
C GLY A 116 -10.26 3.06 8.85
N ILE A 117 -9.79 4.11 8.17
CA ILE A 117 -9.66 5.43 8.78
C ILE A 117 -11.05 6.04 8.88
N VAL A 118 -11.41 6.51 10.07
CA VAL A 118 -12.71 7.14 10.31
C VAL A 118 -12.88 8.36 9.40
N GLY A 119 -13.97 8.37 8.63
CA GLY A 119 -14.34 9.49 7.76
C GLY A 119 -13.89 9.39 6.31
N VAL A 120 -13.14 8.35 5.92
CA VAL A 120 -12.75 8.14 4.52
C VAL A 120 -13.45 6.88 3.99
N PRO A 121 -14.46 7.03 3.10
CA PRO A 121 -15.16 5.86 2.56
C PRO A 121 -14.25 4.97 1.74
N PRO A 122 -14.27 3.65 1.95
CA PRO A 122 -13.44 2.71 1.17
C PRO A 122 -13.63 2.83 -0.34
N ARG A 123 -14.83 3.14 -0.80
CA ARG A 123 -15.12 3.32 -2.23
C ARG A 123 -14.32 4.47 -2.84
N GLU A 124 -14.24 5.60 -2.14
CA GLU A 124 -13.48 6.76 -2.61
C GLU A 124 -11.98 6.48 -2.61
N VAL A 125 -11.49 5.72 -1.61
CA VAL A 125 -10.10 5.26 -1.57
C VAL A 125 -9.81 4.38 -2.79
N ALA A 126 -10.68 3.41 -3.05
CA ALA A 126 -10.52 2.50 -4.20
C ALA A 126 -10.50 3.27 -5.53
N GLU A 127 -11.37 4.27 -5.68
CA GLU A 127 -11.42 5.10 -6.88
C GLU A 127 -10.14 5.93 -7.06
N ALA A 128 -9.62 6.53 -5.99
CA ALA A 128 -8.38 7.30 -6.03
C ALA A 128 -7.19 6.41 -6.42
N MET A 129 -7.10 5.22 -5.85
CA MET A 129 -6.06 4.25 -6.20
C MET A 129 -6.18 3.79 -7.65
N ALA A 130 -7.39 3.47 -8.09
CA ALA A 130 -7.63 3.03 -9.47
C ALA A 130 -7.20 4.07 -10.50
N ARG A 131 -7.44 5.35 -10.23
CA ARG A 131 -6.98 6.43 -11.12
C ARG A 131 -5.46 6.46 -11.27
N ALA A 132 -4.74 6.25 -10.17
CA ALA A 132 -3.28 6.17 -10.21
C ALA A 132 -2.82 4.92 -10.97
N ILE A 133 -3.42 3.78 -10.69
CA ILE A 133 -3.08 2.50 -11.33
C ILE A 133 -3.26 2.57 -12.85
N GLU A 134 -4.30 3.23 -13.33
CA GLU A 134 -4.56 3.40 -14.76
C GLU A 134 -3.42 4.11 -15.52
N GLU A 135 -2.64 4.92 -14.82
CA GLU A 135 -1.49 5.61 -15.41
C GLU A 135 -0.26 4.70 -15.58
N PHE A 136 -0.31 3.47 -15.04
CA PHE A 136 0.81 2.53 -15.05
C PHE A 136 0.41 1.16 -15.62
N PRO A 137 0.00 1.12 -16.91
CA PRO A 137 -0.44 -0.14 -17.51
C PRO A 137 0.68 -1.18 -17.63
N ASP A 138 1.92 -0.76 -17.50
CA ASP A 138 3.10 -1.62 -17.54
C ASP A 138 3.35 -2.38 -16.22
N VAL A 139 2.64 -2.05 -15.14
CA VAL A 139 2.72 -2.76 -13.86
C VAL A 139 1.41 -3.49 -13.62
N GLU A 140 1.49 -4.82 -13.46
CA GLU A 140 0.32 -5.62 -13.12
C GLU A 140 -0.04 -5.41 -11.66
N CYS A 141 -1.18 -4.77 -11.39
CA CYS A 141 -1.61 -4.44 -10.04
C CYS A 141 -2.72 -5.37 -9.56
N THR A 142 -2.62 -5.76 -8.30
CA THR A 142 -3.64 -6.53 -7.60
C THR A 142 -4.11 -5.74 -6.40
N LEU A 143 -5.42 -5.50 -6.29
CA LEU A 143 -6.02 -4.92 -5.09
C LEU A 143 -6.49 -6.03 -4.16
N CYS A 144 -6.12 -5.93 -2.89
CA CYS A 144 -6.51 -6.91 -1.88
C CYS A 144 -7.71 -6.42 -1.09
N ALA A 145 -8.75 -7.23 -1.04
CA ALA A 145 -9.94 -7.00 -0.23
C ALA A 145 -9.80 -7.82 1.05
N PHE A 146 -9.60 -7.16 2.19
CA PHE A 146 -9.45 -7.82 3.48
C PHE A 146 -10.77 -7.93 4.22
N SER A 147 -11.61 -6.90 4.17
CA SER A 147 -12.93 -6.85 4.81
C SER A 147 -14.06 -6.91 3.79
N ALA A 148 -15.29 -7.11 4.27
CA ALA A 148 -16.47 -7.04 3.42
C ALA A 148 -16.63 -5.65 2.79
N ALA A 149 -16.30 -4.59 3.53
CA ALA A 149 -16.35 -3.22 3.02
C ALA A 149 -15.32 -3.00 1.91
N ASP A 150 -14.11 -3.55 2.05
CA ASP A 150 -13.09 -3.47 1.00
C ASP A 150 -13.55 -4.21 -0.25
N ARG A 151 -14.12 -5.39 -0.09
CA ARG A 151 -14.64 -6.18 -1.21
C ARG A 151 -15.70 -5.40 -1.99
N GLU A 152 -16.67 -4.83 -1.28
CA GLU A 152 -17.73 -4.04 -1.91
C GLU A 152 -17.16 -2.83 -2.65
N ALA A 153 -16.21 -2.13 -2.04
CA ALA A 153 -15.56 -0.97 -2.64
C ALA A 153 -14.81 -1.33 -3.94
N ILE A 154 -14.07 -2.43 -3.94
CA ILE A 154 -13.29 -2.86 -5.10
C ILE A 154 -14.21 -3.40 -6.20
N GLU A 155 -15.23 -4.16 -5.84
CA GLU A 155 -16.21 -4.67 -6.81
C GLU A 155 -16.97 -3.53 -7.48
N GLY A 156 -17.24 -2.44 -6.75
CA GLY A 156 -17.87 -1.25 -7.29
C GLY A 156 -17.07 -0.57 -8.40
N LEU A 157 -15.77 -0.79 -8.48
CA LEU A 157 -14.94 -0.24 -9.57
C LEU A 157 -15.31 -0.82 -10.93
N LYS A 158 -15.83 -2.03 -10.97
CA LYS A 158 -16.22 -2.70 -12.22
C LYS A 158 -17.48 -2.12 -12.85
N GLU A 159 -18.24 -1.33 -12.09
CA GLU A 159 -19.48 -0.70 -12.52
C GLU A 159 -19.29 0.70 -13.14
N ARG A 160 -18.04 1.13 -13.23
CA ARG A 160 -17.70 2.45 -13.77
C ARG A 160 -17.70 2.49 -15.29
#